data_5aea74c0ad59e12b2d894b11030ad7d3
#
_entry.id   5aea74c0ad59e12b2d894b11030ad7d3
#
_cell.length_a   1.000
_cell.length_b   1.000
_cell.length_c   1.000
_cell.angle_alpha   90.00
_cell.angle_beta   90.00
_cell.angle_gamma   90.00
#
_symmetry.space_group_name_H-M   'P 1'
#
loop_
_entity.id
_entity.type
_entity.pdbx_description
1 polymer ?
#
loop_
_entity_poly.entity_id
_entity_poly.type
_entity_poly.pdbx_seq_one_letter_code
_entity_poly.pdbx_strand_id
1 'polypeptide(L)'
;MNFGTSRASAIENLNRFVDQNLFEYSKLRNFDYGPDNRSNISCLSPYITHGVISELEVIKKSLSKFSFSKNEKFIQEVLWRTYWKGWLELRPNVWTDYLNELKKIREEFKDNQNYRNAIEGNTNIECFNEWVKELKETNYLHNHARMWFASIWIFTLDLPWQLGAEFFMKHLYDGDAASNTLGWRWVAGIQTQGKNYLASEWNIKKFTNNRFSNIKLNENAPPKTSNKTYVASKLEFNNPQNLEEKNLLIFENNLSFEIGDFKDQKFKKIFLVSNKNENRTIELSEKLVKFKSQLIEDQKKRLEEKSIDTEIIDLSEIQNVNETSYGLYPVSYT
;
A
#
# COMPACT_ATOMS: atom_id res chain seq x y z
N MET A 1 7.27 8.28 14.24
CA MET A 1 6.07 7.42 14.38
C MET A 1 6.52 5.95 14.41
N ASN A 2 6.00 5.12 15.32
CA ASN A 2 6.29 3.69 15.37
C ASN A 2 5.01 2.90 15.14
N PHE A 3 5.00 2.03 14.13
CA PHE A 3 3.89 1.12 13.86
C PHE A 3 4.10 -0.18 14.67
N GLY A 4 3.16 -0.51 15.56
CA GLY A 4 3.16 -1.83 16.20
C GLY A 4 2.95 -2.94 15.17
N THR A 5 3.49 -4.12 15.44
CA THR A 5 3.51 -5.24 14.50
C THR A 5 2.55 -6.36 14.91
N SER A 6 1.36 -5.98 15.37
CA SER A 6 0.33 -6.94 15.80
C SER A 6 -1.07 -6.47 15.44
N ARG A 7 -2.00 -7.43 15.37
CA ARG A 7 -3.43 -7.13 15.23
C ARG A 7 -3.97 -6.32 16.41
N ALA A 8 -3.49 -6.58 17.63
CA ALA A 8 -3.86 -5.82 18.80
C ALA A 8 -3.51 -4.33 18.65
N SER A 9 -2.28 -4.04 18.18
CA SER A 9 -1.86 -2.66 17.89
C SER A 9 -2.68 -1.99 16.78
N ALA A 10 -3.08 -2.75 15.76
CA ALA A 10 -3.93 -2.25 14.67
C ALA A 10 -5.32 -1.85 15.19
N ILE A 11 -5.93 -2.68 16.03
CA ILE A 11 -7.24 -2.43 16.65
C ILE A 11 -7.18 -1.26 17.64
N GLU A 12 -6.11 -1.16 18.43
CA GLU A 12 -5.89 -0.02 19.33
C GLU A 12 -5.81 1.30 18.53
N ASN A 13 -5.04 1.32 17.44
CA ASN A 13 -4.93 2.48 16.56
C ASN A 13 -6.29 2.85 15.94
N LEU A 14 -7.06 1.86 15.48
CA LEU A 14 -8.40 2.07 14.95
C LEU A 14 -9.33 2.70 16.01
N ASN A 15 -9.36 2.13 17.20
CA ASN A 15 -10.19 2.63 18.28
C ASN A 15 -9.82 4.06 18.67
N ARG A 16 -8.54 4.32 18.87
CA ARG A 16 -8.03 5.66 19.20
C ARG A 16 -8.41 6.69 18.13
N PHE A 17 -8.20 6.38 16.87
CA PHE A 17 -8.55 7.29 15.77
C PHE A 17 -10.04 7.56 15.71
N VAL A 18 -10.89 6.53 15.78
CA VAL A 18 -12.34 6.69 15.73
C VAL A 18 -12.86 7.48 16.95
N ASP A 19 -12.32 7.24 18.13
CA ASP A 19 -12.80 7.89 19.34
C ASP A 19 -12.35 9.34 19.49
N GLN A 20 -11.17 9.70 18.98
CA GLN A 20 -10.56 11.00 19.23
C GLN A 20 -10.51 11.93 18.04
N ASN A 21 -10.38 11.41 16.80
CA ASN A 21 -9.98 12.25 15.66
C ASN A 21 -10.90 12.15 14.44
N LEU A 22 -11.70 11.09 14.31
CA LEU A 22 -12.50 10.83 13.12
C LEU A 22 -13.46 11.97 12.76
N PHE A 23 -14.00 12.66 13.76
CA PHE A 23 -15.00 13.72 13.53
C PHE A 23 -14.42 14.94 12.77
N GLU A 24 -13.11 15.22 12.91
CA GLU A 24 -12.40 16.30 12.19
C GLU A 24 -11.76 15.81 10.87
N TYR A 25 -11.78 14.51 10.60
CA TYR A 25 -11.10 13.91 9.46
C TYR A 25 -11.45 14.56 8.13
N SER A 26 -12.73 14.77 7.86
CA SER A 26 -13.18 15.38 6.60
C SER A 26 -12.55 16.74 6.33
N LYS A 27 -12.32 17.54 7.39
CA LYS A 27 -11.76 18.89 7.34
C LYS A 27 -10.23 18.87 7.31
N LEU A 28 -9.60 17.97 8.07
CA LEU A 28 -8.18 18.02 8.32
C LEU A 28 -7.36 17.00 7.51
N ARG A 29 -7.98 16.01 6.89
CA ARG A 29 -7.33 14.88 6.21
C ARG A 29 -6.28 15.26 5.16
N ASN A 30 -6.37 16.46 4.60
CA ASN A 30 -5.45 16.91 3.57
C ASN A 30 -4.19 17.60 4.13
N PHE A 31 -4.17 17.92 5.43
CA PHE A 31 -3.01 18.57 6.03
C PHE A 31 -1.92 17.56 6.39
N ASP A 32 -0.71 17.80 5.90
CA ASP A 32 0.50 17.08 6.29
C ASP A 32 1.28 17.92 7.30
N TYR A 33 1.09 17.60 8.59
CA TYR A 33 1.78 18.28 9.69
C TYR A 33 3.17 17.68 10.00
N GLY A 34 3.65 16.75 9.18
CA GLY A 34 4.93 16.07 9.35
C GLY A 34 4.85 14.76 10.15
N PRO A 35 5.99 14.05 10.27
CA PRO A 35 6.04 12.70 10.82
C PRO A 35 5.64 12.60 12.29
N ASP A 36 5.81 13.67 13.06
CA ASP A 36 5.54 13.69 14.50
C ASP A 36 4.09 14.06 14.86
N ASN A 37 3.32 14.57 13.90
CA ASN A 37 1.93 14.98 14.11
C ASN A 37 1.00 14.46 13.02
N ARG A 38 0.43 13.27 13.22
CA ARG A 38 -0.47 12.60 12.29
C ARG A 38 -1.83 12.26 12.90
N SER A 39 -2.25 13.01 13.93
CA SER A 39 -3.53 12.78 14.61
C SER A 39 -4.74 12.99 13.68
N ASN A 40 -4.59 13.79 12.63
CA ASN A 40 -5.64 14.10 11.65
C ASN A 40 -5.91 12.97 10.63
N ILE A 41 -5.11 11.92 10.61
CA ILE A 41 -5.27 10.75 9.73
C ILE A 41 -5.20 9.45 10.53
N SER A 42 -5.78 8.37 9.99
CA SER A 42 -5.90 7.11 10.73
C SER A 42 -4.59 6.32 10.81
N CYS A 43 -3.68 6.48 9.86
CA CYS A 43 -2.46 5.66 9.71
C CYS A 43 -2.72 4.13 9.73
N LEU A 44 -3.88 3.69 9.25
CA LEU A 44 -4.28 2.27 9.26
C LEU A 44 -3.87 1.51 8.00
N SER A 45 -3.46 2.23 6.95
CA SER A 45 -3.13 1.61 5.66
C SER A 45 -2.07 0.49 5.74
N PRO A 46 -1.01 0.54 6.58
CA PRO A 46 -0.10 -0.59 6.74
C PRO A 46 -0.79 -1.88 7.19
N TYR A 47 -1.72 -1.78 8.14
CA TYR A 47 -2.44 -2.94 8.65
C TYR A 47 -3.49 -3.48 7.68
N ILE A 48 -4.17 -2.58 6.96
CA ILE A 48 -5.15 -2.96 5.94
C ILE A 48 -4.44 -3.61 4.76
N THR A 49 -3.27 -3.10 4.36
CA THR A 49 -2.48 -3.67 3.25
C THR A 49 -2.12 -5.13 3.47
N HIS A 50 -1.77 -5.47 4.69
CA HIS A 50 -1.39 -6.84 5.04
C HIS A 50 -2.59 -7.68 5.54
N GLY A 51 -3.81 -7.15 5.48
CA GLY A 51 -5.01 -7.87 5.93
C GLY A 51 -5.09 -8.11 7.44
N VAL A 52 -4.26 -7.43 8.25
CA VAL A 52 -4.27 -7.56 9.71
C VAL A 52 -5.60 -7.07 10.29
N ILE A 53 -6.18 -6.05 9.67
CA ILE A 53 -7.58 -5.61 9.82
C ILE A 53 -8.18 -5.40 8.44
N SER A 54 -9.48 -5.61 8.30
CA SER A 54 -10.18 -5.39 7.02
C SER A 54 -10.80 -4.01 6.90
N GLU A 55 -11.02 -3.59 5.66
CA GLU A 55 -11.79 -2.39 5.35
C GLU A 55 -13.18 -2.44 6.02
N LEU A 56 -13.81 -3.62 6.06
CA LEU A 56 -15.12 -3.80 6.67
C LEU A 56 -15.10 -3.57 8.18
N GLU A 57 -14.06 -4.04 8.89
CA GLU A 57 -13.90 -3.78 10.33
C GLU A 57 -13.74 -2.28 10.59
N VAL A 58 -12.90 -1.61 9.80
CA VAL A 58 -12.66 -0.17 9.89
C VAL A 58 -13.96 0.62 9.68
N ILE A 59 -14.73 0.26 8.64
CA ILE A 59 -16.01 0.91 8.33
C ILE A 59 -17.03 0.64 9.43
N LYS A 60 -17.20 -0.60 9.87
CA LYS A 60 -18.12 -0.96 10.95
C LYS A 60 -17.82 -0.19 12.23
N LYS A 61 -16.52 -0.11 12.61
CA LYS A 61 -16.10 0.64 13.80
C LYS A 61 -16.41 2.13 13.66
N SER A 62 -16.16 2.73 12.51
CA SER A 62 -16.48 4.15 12.26
C SER A 62 -17.97 4.44 12.34
N LEU A 63 -18.81 3.57 11.76
CA LEU A 63 -20.26 3.68 11.76
C LEU A 63 -20.89 3.40 13.13
N SER A 64 -20.21 2.68 14.01
CA SER A 64 -20.68 2.49 15.40
C SER A 64 -20.61 3.78 16.22
N LYS A 65 -19.81 4.75 15.78
CA LYS A 65 -19.61 6.03 16.49
C LYS A 65 -20.34 7.20 15.84
N PHE A 66 -20.34 7.25 14.52
CA PHE A 66 -20.91 8.38 13.75
C PHE A 66 -21.78 7.89 12.58
N SER A 67 -22.75 8.72 12.20
CA SER A 67 -23.59 8.46 11.02
C SER A 67 -22.78 8.39 9.72
N PHE A 68 -23.31 7.74 8.70
CA PHE A 68 -22.69 7.66 7.38
C PHE A 68 -22.33 9.05 6.82
N SER A 69 -23.22 10.02 6.90
CA SER A 69 -23.01 11.37 6.36
C SER A 69 -21.81 12.08 6.99
N LYS A 70 -21.50 11.81 8.26
CA LYS A 70 -20.30 12.34 8.93
C LYS A 70 -19.02 11.59 8.56
N ASN A 71 -19.15 10.31 8.20
CA ASN A 71 -18.05 9.40 7.91
C ASN A 71 -17.79 9.24 6.41
N GLU A 72 -18.63 9.79 5.55
CA GLU A 72 -18.60 9.53 4.10
C GLU A 72 -17.18 9.67 3.51
N LYS A 73 -16.48 10.75 3.83
CA LYS A 73 -15.13 10.98 3.31
C LYS A 73 -14.13 9.94 3.80
N PHE A 74 -14.23 9.51 5.05
CA PHE A 74 -13.36 8.46 5.58
C PHE A 74 -13.65 7.11 4.93
N ILE A 75 -14.91 6.75 4.81
CA ILE A 75 -15.35 5.51 4.16
C ILE A 75 -14.92 5.48 2.69
N GLN A 76 -15.06 6.60 1.97
CA GLN A 76 -14.58 6.71 0.59
C GLN A 76 -13.07 6.45 0.49
N GLU A 77 -12.25 7.03 1.37
CA GLU A 77 -10.79 6.82 1.35
C GLU A 77 -10.42 5.37 1.67
N VAL A 78 -11.14 4.71 2.59
CA VAL A 78 -10.94 3.27 2.86
C VAL A 78 -11.29 2.42 1.64
N LEU A 79 -12.40 2.72 0.96
CA LEU A 79 -12.88 1.95 -0.20
C LEU A 79 -12.09 2.21 -1.49
N TRP A 80 -11.35 3.32 -1.60
CA TRP A 80 -10.46 3.54 -2.73
C TRP A 80 -9.46 2.40 -2.91
N ARG A 81 -8.97 1.84 -1.81
CA ARG A 81 -8.07 0.69 -1.84
C ARG A 81 -8.74 -0.54 -2.45
N THR A 82 -9.95 -0.88 -2.01
CA THR A 82 -10.74 -1.98 -2.58
C THR A 82 -10.98 -1.77 -4.07
N TYR A 83 -11.31 -0.53 -4.47
CA TYR A 83 -11.47 -0.17 -5.87
C TYR A 83 -10.19 -0.40 -6.69
N TRP A 84 -9.02 0.08 -6.22
CA TRP A 84 -7.77 -0.10 -6.94
C TRP A 84 -7.37 -1.56 -7.07
N LYS A 85 -7.53 -2.34 -6.01
CA LYS A 85 -7.26 -3.78 -6.04
C LYS A 85 -8.15 -4.48 -7.08
N GLY A 86 -9.46 -4.31 -7.02
CA GLY A 86 -10.38 -4.90 -7.98
C GLY A 86 -10.14 -4.41 -9.42
N TRP A 87 -9.74 -3.16 -9.61
CA TRP A 87 -9.44 -2.63 -10.92
C TRP A 87 -8.20 -3.32 -11.54
N LEU A 88 -7.11 -3.48 -10.76
CA LEU A 88 -5.89 -4.15 -11.22
C LEU A 88 -6.11 -5.65 -11.43
N GLU A 89 -6.84 -6.29 -10.54
CA GLU A 89 -7.19 -7.70 -10.61
C GLU A 89 -7.89 -8.06 -11.92
N LEU A 90 -8.81 -7.22 -12.37
CA LEU A 90 -9.44 -7.34 -13.67
C LEU A 90 -8.50 -7.00 -14.85
N ARG A 91 -7.34 -6.40 -14.62
CA ARG A 91 -6.38 -5.97 -15.66
C ARG A 91 -4.94 -6.30 -15.26
N PRO A 92 -4.59 -7.58 -15.06
CA PRO A 92 -3.29 -8.01 -14.53
C PRO A 92 -2.12 -7.57 -15.41
N ASN A 93 -2.34 -7.42 -16.72
CA ASN A 93 -1.32 -6.97 -17.67
C ASN A 93 -0.75 -5.58 -17.35
N VAL A 94 -1.48 -4.73 -16.61
CA VAL A 94 -0.94 -3.43 -16.16
C VAL A 94 0.28 -3.63 -15.26
N TRP A 95 0.20 -4.59 -14.34
CA TRP A 95 1.30 -4.91 -13.44
C TRP A 95 2.46 -5.59 -14.17
N THR A 96 2.16 -6.57 -15.03
CA THR A 96 3.17 -7.26 -15.85
C THR A 96 3.94 -6.29 -16.75
N ASP A 97 3.23 -5.38 -17.40
CA ASP A 97 3.84 -4.37 -18.24
C ASP A 97 4.70 -3.38 -17.45
N TYR A 98 4.22 -2.97 -16.27
CA TYR A 98 5.00 -2.13 -15.36
C TYR A 98 6.34 -2.79 -14.99
N LEU A 99 6.33 -4.07 -14.60
CA LEU A 99 7.56 -4.79 -14.24
C LEU A 99 8.51 -4.96 -15.43
N ASN A 100 7.98 -5.23 -16.62
CA ASN A 100 8.78 -5.36 -17.84
C ASN A 100 9.42 -4.02 -18.25
N GLU A 101 8.69 -2.91 -18.12
CA GLU A 101 9.21 -1.57 -18.36
C GLU A 101 10.26 -1.19 -17.32
N LEU A 102 9.96 -1.45 -16.05
CA LEU A 102 10.86 -1.16 -14.92
C LEU A 102 12.24 -1.81 -15.11
N LYS A 103 12.28 -3.06 -15.55
CA LYS A 103 13.54 -3.77 -15.81
C LYS A 103 14.42 -3.04 -16.82
N LYS A 104 13.84 -2.51 -17.91
CA LYS A 104 14.56 -1.75 -18.93
C LYS A 104 15.01 -0.39 -18.41
N ILE A 105 14.10 0.33 -17.74
CA ILE A 105 14.35 1.68 -17.23
C ILE A 105 15.44 1.68 -16.14
N ARG A 106 15.52 0.63 -15.30
CA ARG A 106 16.60 0.49 -14.32
C ARG A 106 17.99 0.53 -14.99
N GLU A 107 18.16 -0.18 -16.09
CA GLU A 107 19.43 -0.19 -16.83
C GLU A 107 19.73 1.17 -17.47
N GLU A 108 18.71 1.83 -18.02
CA GLU A 108 18.87 3.16 -18.62
C GLU A 108 19.23 4.25 -17.60
N PHE A 109 18.72 4.14 -16.39
CA PHE A 109 18.87 5.16 -15.33
C PHE A 109 19.89 4.83 -14.25
N LYS A 110 20.58 3.66 -14.32
CA LYS A 110 21.54 3.22 -13.29
C LYS A 110 22.64 4.25 -13.00
N ASP A 111 23.09 4.99 -14.02
CA ASP A 111 24.13 6.01 -13.92
C ASP A 111 23.60 7.45 -13.98
N ASN A 112 22.28 7.63 -13.97
CA ASN A 112 21.66 8.94 -14.03
C ASN A 112 21.79 9.69 -12.69
N GLN A 113 22.48 10.85 -12.71
CA GLN A 113 22.74 11.62 -11.49
C GLN A 113 21.48 12.23 -10.89
N ASN A 114 20.52 12.68 -11.72
CA ASN A 114 19.26 13.22 -11.22
C ASN A 114 18.44 12.17 -10.48
N TYR A 115 18.43 10.92 -10.98
CA TYR A 115 17.80 9.81 -10.29
C TYR A 115 18.48 9.50 -8.95
N ARG A 116 19.81 9.45 -8.90
CA ARG A 116 20.57 9.26 -7.65
C ARG A 116 20.25 10.36 -6.64
N ASN A 117 20.31 11.61 -7.06
CA ASN A 117 19.97 12.76 -6.20
C ASN A 117 18.53 12.66 -5.68
N ALA A 118 17.58 12.22 -6.52
CA ALA A 118 16.19 12.09 -6.13
C ALA A 118 15.99 11.01 -5.04
N ILE A 119 16.54 9.80 -5.23
CA ILE A 119 16.41 8.73 -4.24
C ILE A 119 17.18 8.99 -2.95
N GLU A 120 18.22 9.84 -2.99
CA GLU A 120 18.99 10.25 -1.82
C GLU A 120 18.37 11.42 -1.06
N GLY A 121 17.48 12.19 -1.71
CA GLY A 121 16.91 13.42 -1.15
C GLY A 121 17.90 14.59 -1.22
N ASN A 122 18.70 14.65 -2.27
CA ASN A 122 19.74 15.65 -2.54
C ASN A 122 19.38 16.52 -3.75
N THR A 123 18.11 16.85 -3.92
CA THR A 123 17.63 17.74 -4.97
C THR A 123 17.64 19.21 -4.51
N ASN A 124 17.33 20.13 -5.42
CA ASN A 124 17.12 21.54 -5.08
C ASN A 124 15.71 21.85 -4.56
N ILE A 125 14.92 20.82 -4.22
CA ILE A 125 13.52 20.94 -3.76
C ILE A 125 13.43 20.45 -2.31
N GLU A 126 13.44 21.39 -1.37
CA GLU A 126 13.51 21.10 0.07
C GLU A 126 12.40 20.14 0.54
N CYS A 127 11.13 20.42 0.22
CA CYS A 127 10.03 19.57 0.65
C CYS A 127 10.14 18.13 0.12
N PHE A 128 10.64 17.95 -1.10
CA PHE A 128 10.87 16.63 -1.68
C PHE A 128 11.96 15.87 -0.92
N ASN A 129 13.07 16.54 -0.61
CA ASN A 129 14.18 15.94 0.16
C ASN A 129 13.72 15.52 1.56
N GLU A 130 12.94 16.34 2.25
CA GLU A 130 12.38 16.01 3.55
C GLU A 130 11.40 14.81 3.47
N TRP A 131 10.59 14.70 2.42
CA TRP A 131 9.74 13.51 2.24
C TRP A 131 10.51 12.25 1.89
N VAL A 132 11.64 12.34 1.16
CA VAL A 132 12.55 11.19 0.94
C VAL A 132 13.10 10.71 2.27
N LYS A 133 13.59 11.63 3.11
CA LYS A 133 14.09 11.33 4.45
C LYS A 133 13.01 10.70 5.32
N GLU A 134 11.83 11.33 5.39
CA GLU A 134 10.68 10.82 6.14
C GLU A 134 10.29 9.41 5.71
N LEU A 135 10.21 9.14 4.40
CA LEU A 135 9.90 7.84 3.86
C LEU A 135 10.91 6.76 4.28
N LYS A 136 12.21 7.07 4.21
CA LYS A 136 13.28 6.14 4.62
C LYS A 136 13.33 5.92 6.13
N GLU A 137 13.00 6.93 6.92
CA GLU A 137 13.03 6.85 8.38
C GLU A 137 11.79 6.16 8.97
N THR A 138 10.61 6.51 8.47
CA THR A 138 9.32 6.09 9.05
C THR A 138 8.59 5.01 8.24
N ASN A 139 9.02 4.74 7.01
CA ASN A 139 8.36 3.85 6.04
C ASN A 139 6.89 4.23 5.77
N TYR A 140 6.59 5.52 5.92
CA TYR A 140 5.26 6.07 5.73
C TYR A 140 5.33 7.51 5.22
N LEU A 141 4.37 7.90 4.40
CA LEU A 141 4.12 9.29 4.02
C LEU A 141 2.62 9.59 4.10
N HIS A 142 2.30 10.83 4.44
CA HIS A 142 0.94 11.34 4.33
C HIS A 142 0.42 11.21 2.89
N ASN A 143 -0.85 10.83 2.69
CA ASN A 143 -1.40 10.60 1.35
C ASN A 143 -1.22 11.80 0.41
N HIS A 144 -1.44 13.02 0.89
CA HIS A 144 -1.25 14.23 0.09
C HIS A 144 0.22 14.44 -0.28
N ALA A 145 1.15 14.18 0.65
CA ALA A 145 2.59 14.24 0.37
C ALA A 145 3.00 13.24 -0.73
N ARG A 146 2.39 12.05 -0.76
CA ARG A 146 2.63 11.06 -1.84
C ARG A 146 2.25 11.61 -3.21
N MET A 147 1.15 12.34 -3.31
CA MET A 147 0.70 12.95 -4.57
C MET A 147 1.65 14.06 -5.01
N TRP A 148 2.09 14.93 -4.10
CA TRP A 148 3.08 15.95 -4.40
C TRP A 148 4.43 15.36 -4.78
N PHE A 149 4.89 14.37 -4.02
CA PHE A 149 6.12 13.63 -4.30
C PHE A 149 6.12 13.07 -5.73
N ALA A 150 5.06 12.33 -6.09
CA ALA A 150 4.94 11.72 -7.41
C ALA A 150 4.88 12.77 -8.53
N SER A 151 4.17 13.88 -8.31
CA SER A 151 4.12 14.98 -9.27
C SER A 151 5.48 15.66 -9.46
N ILE A 152 6.20 15.93 -8.38
CA ILE A 152 7.56 16.51 -8.43
C ILE A 152 8.50 15.56 -9.15
N TRP A 153 8.48 14.28 -8.80
CA TRP A 153 9.28 13.24 -9.45
C TRP A 153 9.09 13.22 -10.96
N ILE A 154 7.82 13.15 -11.40
CA ILE A 154 7.48 12.97 -12.83
C ILE A 154 7.68 14.25 -13.64
N PHE A 155 7.27 15.40 -13.12
CA PHE A 155 7.11 16.61 -13.91
C PHE A 155 8.15 17.69 -13.63
N THR A 156 8.71 17.76 -12.41
CA THR A 156 9.74 18.74 -12.07
C THR A 156 11.14 18.16 -12.20
N LEU A 157 11.35 16.92 -11.71
CA LEU A 157 12.63 16.21 -11.86
C LEU A 157 12.75 15.46 -13.18
N ASP A 158 11.66 15.38 -13.95
CA ASP A 158 11.51 14.65 -15.23
C ASP A 158 12.06 13.22 -15.17
N LEU A 159 11.70 12.48 -14.12
CA LEU A 159 12.09 11.10 -13.93
C LEU A 159 10.94 10.13 -14.29
N PRO A 160 11.26 8.92 -14.78
CA PRO A 160 10.26 7.90 -15.08
C PRO A 160 9.41 7.56 -13.85
N TRP A 161 8.09 7.56 -14.01
CA TRP A 161 7.16 7.25 -12.92
C TRP A 161 7.37 5.84 -12.36
N GLN A 162 7.86 4.91 -13.20
CA GLN A 162 8.11 3.52 -12.81
C GLN A 162 9.17 3.40 -11.71
N LEU A 163 10.24 4.20 -11.79
CA LEU A 163 11.28 4.23 -10.76
C LEU A 163 10.78 4.85 -9.45
N GLY A 164 9.90 5.85 -9.54
CA GLY A 164 9.28 6.44 -8.35
C GLY A 164 8.30 5.47 -7.69
N ALA A 165 7.50 4.73 -8.49
CA ALA A 165 6.62 3.69 -7.98
C ALA A 165 7.40 2.54 -7.32
N GLU A 166 8.54 2.16 -7.88
CA GLU A 166 9.47 1.21 -7.27
C GLU A 166 10.01 1.71 -5.93
N PHE A 167 10.45 2.97 -5.88
CA PHE A 167 10.97 3.58 -4.66
C PHE A 167 9.94 3.57 -3.53
N PHE A 168 8.67 3.81 -3.85
CA PHE A 168 7.57 3.69 -2.89
C PHE A 168 7.32 2.24 -2.46
N MET A 169 7.30 1.29 -3.40
CA MET A 169 7.14 -0.14 -3.07
C MET A 169 8.27 -0.65 -2.17
N LYS A 170 9.50 -0.18 -2.39
CA LYS A 170 10.67 -0.55 -1.57
C LYS A 170 10.55 -0.10 -0.12
N HIS A 171 9.95 1.06 0.13
CA HIS A 171 10.00 1.69 1.45
C HIS A 171 8.67 1.72 2.20
N LEU A 172 7.51 1.88 1.54
CA LEU A 172 6.23 2.07 2.23
C LEU A 172 5.76 0.79 2.93
N TYR A 173 5.42 0.86 4.22
CA TYR A 173 4.77 -0.24 4.96
C TYR A 173 3.43 -0.64 4.35
N ASP A 174 2.76 0.27 3.66
CA ASP A 174 1.52 0.01 2.94
C ASP A 174 1.70 -0.06 1.41
N GLY A 175 2.92 -0.33 0.95
CA GLY A 175 3.22 -0.57 -0.45
C GLY A 175 2.41 -1.75 -1.00
N ASP A 176 1.59 -1.48 -2.00
CA ASP A 176 0.64 -2.42 -2.60
C ASP A 176 0.68 -2.27 -4.11
N ALA A 177 0.79 -3.38 -4.82
CA ALA A 177 0.93 -3.39 -6.27
C ALA A 177 -0.17 -2.60 -6.99
N ALA A 178 -1.42 -2.68 -6.51
CA ALA A 178 -2.54 -1.97 -7.12
C ALA A 178 -2.53 -0.48 -6.78
N SER A 179 -2.66 -0.14 -5.50
CA SER A 179 -2.79 1.25 -5.05
C SER A 179 -1.59 2.09 -5.44
N ASN A 180 -0.38 1.53 -5.30
CA ASN A 180 0.85 2.24 -5.65
C ASN A 180 0.98 2.45 -7.15
N THR A 181 0.91 1.40 -7.96
CA THR A 181 1.09 1.51 -9.42
C THR A 181 0.02 2.39 -10.04
N LEU A 182 -1.25 2.17 -9.69
CA LEU A 182 -2.36 2.94 -10.26
C LEU A 182 -2.36 4.38 -9.76
N GLY A 183 -1.93 4.63 -8.51
CA GLY A 183 -1.75 5.97 -7.96
C GLY A 183 -0.68 6.78 -8.73
N TRP A 184 0.49 6.18 -9.01
CA TRP A 184 1.53 6.81 -9.81
C TRP A 184 1.08 7.05 -11.25
N ARG A 185 0.38 6.08 -11.87
CA ARG A 185 -0.22 6.23 -13.20
C ARG A 185 -1.28 7.33 -13.22
N TRP A 186 -2.04 7.50 -12.13
CA TRP A 186 -3.05 8.55 -12.00
C TRP A 186 -2.38 9.94 -11.95
N VAL A 187 -1.36 10.12 -11.13
CA VAL A 187 -0.58 11.38 -11.08
C VAL A 187 0.01 11.69 -12.44
N ALA A 188 0.56 10.70 -13.16
CA ALA A 188 1.13 10.86 -14.48
C ALA A 188 0.12 11.24 -15.58
N GLY A 189 -1.19 11.05 -15.36
CA GLY A 189 -2.24 11.29 -16.36
C GLY A 189 -2.48 10.11 -17.31
N ILE A 190 -1.98 8.91 -16.98
CA ILE A 190 -2.08 7.70 -17.78
C ILE A 190 -3.28 6.84 -17.35
N GLN A 191 -3.62 6.83 -16.06
CA GLN A 191 -4.73 6.06 -15.52
C GLN A 191 -6.09 6.63 -15.95
N THR A 192 -6.21 7.94 -15.95
CA THR A 192 -7.28 8.69 -16.60
C THR A 192 -6.62 9.54 -17.67
N GLN A 193 -6.68 9.10 -18.91
CA GLN A 193 -5.95 9.73 -20.00
C GLN A 193 -6.22 11.24 -20.09
N GLY A 194 -5.15 12.01 -20.14
CA GLY A 194 -5.20 13.45 -20.28
C GLY A 194 -5.49 14.23 -19.00
N LYS A 195 -5.59 13.56 -17.84
CA LYS A 195 -5.83 14.21 -16.53
C LYS A 195 -4.70 13.87 -15.55
N ASN A 196 -3.64 14.65 -15.57
CA ASN A 196 -2.56 14.55 -14.61
C ASN A 196 -2.82 15.38 -13.34
N TYR A 197 -2.14 15.05 -12.26
CA TYR A 197 -2.09 15.86 -11.05
C TYR A 197 -0.77 16.62 -10.99
N LEU A 198 -0.84 17.95 -10.89
CA LEU A 198 0.33 18.80 -10.72
C LEU A 198 0.38 19.36 -9.29
N ALA A 199 1.50 19.13 -8.63
CA ALA A 199 1.80 19.79 -7.38
C ALA A 199 2.01 21.29 -7.62
N SER A 200 1.48 22.15 -6.76
CA SER A 200 1.71 23.59 -6.79
C SER A 200 2.25 24.10 -5.47
N GLU A 201 3.08 25.13 -5.54
CA GLU A 201 3.67 25.78 -4.35
C GLU A 201 2.58 26.22 -3.37
N TRP A 202 1.52 26.87 -3.87
CA TRP A 202 0.39 27.30 -3.05
C TRP A 202 -0.26 26.15 -2.29
N ASN A 203 -0.48 25.02 -2.96
CA ASN A 203 -1.14 23.87 -2.36
C ASN A 203 -0.26 23.22 -1.27
N ILE A 204 1.03 23.03 -1.57
CA ILE A 204 2.01 22.50 -0.60
C ILE A 204 2.09 23.42 0.61
N LYS A 205 2.32 24.72 0.40
CA LYS A 205 2.40 25.72 1.47
C LYS A 205 1.18 25.67 2.39
N LYS A 206 -0.02 25.71 1.81
CA LYS A 206 -1.28 25.68 2.56
C LYS A 206 -1.43 24.41 3.39
N PHE A 207 -1.28 23.23 2.77
CA PHE A 207 -1.57 21.96 3.42
C PHE A 207 -0.40 21.37 4.20
N THR A 208 0.75 22.00 4.20
CA THR A 208 1.83 21.75 5.15
C THR A 208 1.87 22.78 6.29
N ASN A 209 0.83 23.60 6.43
CA ASN A 209 0.76 24.66 7.43
C ASN A 209 1.96 25.62 7.38
N ASN A 210 2.34 26.07 6.17
CA ASN A 210 3.49 26.91 5.85
C ASN A 210 4.87 26.30 6.21
N ARG A 211 4.97 24.98 6.43
CA ARG A 211 6.26 24.31 6.67
C ARG A 211 7.20 24.46 5.47
N PHE A 212 6.64 24.48 4.27
CA PHE A 212 7.37 24.69 3.02
C PHE A 212 6.80 25.85 2.24
N SER A 213 7.69 26.67 1.63
CA SER A 213 7.34 27.82 0.80
C SER A 213 8.48 28.14 -0.17
N ASN A 214 8.23 28.99 -1.15
CA ASN A 214 9.19 29.39 -2.18
C ASN A 214 9.73 28.22 -3.02
N ILE A 215 8.86 27.26 -3.32
CA ILE A 215 9.21 26.05 -4.06
C ILE A 215 8.99 26.30 -5.55
N LYS A 216 10.01 26.04 -6.37
CA LYS A 216 9.90 26.14 -7.82
C LYS A 216 9.52 24.78 -8.40
N LEU A 217 8.31 24.66 -8.96
CA LEU A 217 7.75 23.44 -9.53
C LEU A 217 7.32 23.66 -10.99
N ASN A 218 7.26 22.59 -11.75
CA ASN A 218 6.63 22.60 -13.07
C ASN A 218 5.11 22.43 -12.92
N GLU A 219 4.41 23.54 -12.78
CA GLU A 219 2.96 23.57 -12.55
C GLU A 219 2.12 23.53 -13.86
N ASN A 220 2.78 23.47 -15.02
CA ASN A 220 2.11 23.49 -16.34
C ASN A 220 2.51 22.32 -17.25
N ALA A 221 3.03 21.24 -16.68
CA ALA A 221 3.45 20.09 -17.47
C ALA A 221 2.25 19.35 -18.11
N PRO A 222 2.37 18.94 -19.38
CA PRO A 222 1.35 18.11 -19.99
C PRO A 222 1.31 16.71 -19.35
N PRO A 223 0.15 16.01 -19.41
CA PRO A 223 0.07 14.63 -18.97
C PRO A 223 1.01 13.74 -19.78
N LYS A 224 1.56 12.72 -19.12
CA LYS A 224 2.26 11.66 -19.84
C LYS A 224 1.23 10.84 -20.64
N THR A 225 1.65 10.25 -21.74
CA THR A 225 0.80 9.47 -22.63
C THR A 225 1.17 7.99 -22.61
N SER A 226 0.21 7.14 -22.87
CA SER A 226 0.42 5.70 -23.09
C SER A 226 -0.49 5.22 -24.22
N ASN A 227 0.08 4.47 -25.15
CA ASN A 227 -0.67 3.86 -26.25
C ASN A 227 -1.28 2.49 -25.85
N LYS A 228 -1.06 2.04 -24.60
CA LYS A 228 -1.55 0.76 -24.12
C LYS A 228 -2.98 0.87 -23.63
N THR A 229 -3.81 -0.06 -24.07
CA THR A 229 -5.19 -0.23 -23.62
C THR A 229 -5.32 -1.57 -22.89
N TYR A 230 -5.97 -1.58 -21.73
CA TYR A 230 -6.15 -2.78 -20.93
C TYR A 230 -7.64 -3.12 -20.80
N VAL A 231 -8.02 -4.26 -21.35
CA VAL A 231 -9.38 -4.78 -21.28
C VAL A 231 -9.54 -5.59 -19.98
N ALA A 232 -10.70 -5.48 -19.34
CA ALA A 232 -11.00 -6.28 -18.17
C ALA A 232 -11.14 -7.77 -18.52
N SER A 233 -10.48 -8.63 -17.76
CA SER A 233 -10.60 -10.08 -17.84
C SER A 233 -11.71 -10.58 -16.92
N LYS A 234 -12.33 -11.71 -17.28
CA LYS A 234 -13.27 -12.40 -16.40
C LYS A 234 -12.49 -13.16 -15.33
N LEU A 235 -12.92 -13.05 -14.09
CA LEU A 235 -12.39 -13.85 -12.98
C LEU A 235 -13.26 -15.10 -12.82
N GLU A 236 -12.62 -16.24 -12.60
CA GLU A 236 -13.28 -17.50 -12.28
C GLU A 236 -12.81 -17.97 -10.91
N PHE A 237 -13.75 -18.31 -10.05
CA PHE A 237 -13.47 -18.78 -8.70
C PHE A 237 -13.99 -20.21 -8.54
N ASN A 238 -13.21 -21.05 -7.89
CA ASN A 238 -13.63 -22.36 -7.46
C ASN A 238 -14.26 -22.25 -6.07
N ASN A 239 -15.45 -22.80 -5.89
CA ASN A 239 -16.06 -22.93 -4.58
C ASN A 239 -15.49 -24.17 -3.90
N PRO A 240 -14.74 -24.03 -2.79
CA PRO A 240 -14.16 -25.15 -2.09
C PRO A 240 -15.24 -26.02 -1.43
N GLN A 241 -15.04 -27.33 -1.49
CA GLN A 241 -15.86 -28.32 -0.76
C GLN A 241 -14.95 -29.13 0.18
N ASN A 242 -15.49 -29.54 1.32
CA ASN A 242 -14.78 -30.39 2.32
C ASN A 242 -13.47 -29.78 2.82
N LEU A 243 -13.53 -28.60 3.43
CA LEU A 243 -12.35 -27.87 3.91
C LEU A 243 -11.63 -28.52 5.10
N GLU A 244 -12.31 -29.33 5.91
CA GLU A 244 -11.74 -29.93 7.13
C GLU A 244 -10.52 -30.83 6.88
N GLU A 245 -10.42 -31.44 5.70
CA GLU A 245 -9.31 -32.32 5.30
C GLU A 245 -8.23 -31.58 4.48
N LYS A 246 -8.34 -30.27 4.34
CA LYS A 246 -7.50 -29.48 3.45
C LYS A 246 -6.60 -28.54 4.21
N ASN A 247 -5.52 -28.16 3.56
CA ASN A 247 -4.65 -27.09 4.05
C ASN A 247 -5.16 -25.73 3.59
N LEU A 248 -4.89 -24.68 4.39
CA LEU A 248 -5.14 -23.30 4.01
C LEU A 248 -3.81 -22.57 3.81
N LEU A 249 -3.66 -21.88 2.70
CA LEU A 249 -2.55 -20.97 2.42
C LEU A 249 -2.99 -19.52 2.70
N ILE A 250 -2.31 -18.85 3.61
CA ILE A 250 -2.52 -17.44 3.92
C ILE A 250 -1.25 -16.67 3.54
N PHE A 251 -1.36 -15.76 2.58
CA PHE A 251 -0.23 -14.98 2.10
C PHE A 251 0.03 -13.76 2.98
N GLU A 252 1.27 -13.27 3.01
CA GLU A 252 1.74 -12.14 3.83
C GLU A 252 1.00 -10.81 3.63
N ASN A 253 0.18 -10.73 2.62
CA ASN A 253 -0.67 -9.56 2.31
C ASN A 253 -2.16 -9.81 2.58
N ASN A 254 -2.50 -10.93 3.22
CA ASN A 254 -3.87 -11.27 3.59
C ASN A 254 -3.97 -11.99 4.93
N LEU A 255 -3.37 -11.43 5.97
CA LEU A 255 -3.33 -11.97 7.34
C LEU A 255 -4.67 -11.76 8.06
N SER A 256 -5.76 -12.23 7.45
CA SER A 256 -7.14 -11.90 7.83
C SER A 256 -7.97 -13.12 8.27
N PHE A 257 -7.33 -14.18 8.78
CA PHE A 257 -8.04 -15.41 9.15
C PHE A 257 -9.24 -15.17 10.08
N GLU A 258 -9.10 -14.29 11.08
CA GLU A 258 -10.13 -14.04 12.09
C GLU A 258 -11.34 -13.24 11.59
N ILE A 259 -11.23 -12.65 10.42
CA ILE A 259 -12.27 -11.78 9.83
C ILE A 259 -12.79 -12.31 8.50
N GLY A 260 -12.11 -13.31 7.93
CA GLY A 260 -12.52 -13.95 6.69
C GLY A 260 -13.63 -14.97 6.88
N ASP A 261 -14.14 -15.46 5.76
CA ASP A 261 -15.19 -16.48 5.73
C ASP A 261 -14.74 -17.86 6.31
N PHE A 262 -13.43 -18.01 6.48
CA PHE A 262 -12.82 -19.25 6.99
C PHE A 262 -12.58 -19.27 8.50
N LYS A 263 -12.88 -18.19 9.22
CA LYS A 263 -12.62 -18.09 10.67
C LYS A 263 -13.23 -19.19 11.54
N ASP A 264 -14.39 -19.72 11.10
CA ASP A 264 -15.16 -20.74 11.80
C ASP A 264 -14.99 -22.14 11.14
N GLN A 265 -14.12 -22.24 10.10
CA GLN A 265 -13.82 -23.46 9.39
C GLN A 265 -12.65 -24.21 10.06
N LYS A 266 -12.68 -25.53 9.99
CA LYS A 266 -11.56 -26.36 10.41
C LYS A 266 -10.69 -26.69 9.19
N PHE A 267 -9.39 -26.59 9.37
CA PHE A 267 -8.40 -26.98 8.37
C PHE A 267 -7.45 -28.01 8.99
N LYS A 268 -6.87 -28.87 8.14
CA LYS A 268 -5.85 -29.81 8.56
C LYS A 268 -4.61 -29.09 9.08
N LYS A 269 -4.15 -28.09 8.32
CA LYS A 269 -3.02 -27.24 8.65
C LYS A 269 -3.15 -25.88 7.95
N ILE A 270 -2.63 -24.84 8.57
CA ILE A 270 -2.53 -23.51 7.97
C ILE A 270 -1.07 -23.20 7.67
N PHE A 271 -0.76 -22.87 6.41
CA PHE A 271 0.54 -22.37 6.00
C PHE A 271 0.47 -20.85 5.83
N LEU A 272 1.30 -20.14 6.57
CA LEU A 272 1.53 -18.70 6.39
C LEU A 272 2.66 -18.53 5.38
N VAL A 273 2.33 -18.02 4.21
CA VAL A 273 3.25 -17.93 3.08
C VAL A 273 3.92 -16.57 3.08
N SER A 274 5.23 -16.56 3.30
CA SER A 274 6.09 -15.40 3.14
C SER A 274 6.81 -15.44 1.79
N ASN A 275 7.38 -14.31 1.36
CA ASN A 275 8.23 -14.27 0.18
C ASN A 275 9.58 -13.65 0.57
N LYS A 276 10.67 -14.39 0.40
CA LYS A 276 12.03 -13.90 0.65
C LYS A 276 12.38 -12.73 -0.27
N ASN A 277 13.14 -11.78 0.27
CA ASN A 277 13.47 -10.55 -0.47
C ASN A 277 14.22 -10.83 -1.78
N GLU A 278 15.08 -11.84 -1.80
CA GLU A 278 15.85 -12.29 -2.97
C GLU A 278 14.96 -12.81 -4.12
N ASN A 279 13.75 -13.27 -3.82
CA ASN A 279 12.80 -13.79 -4.81
C ASN A 279 11.85 -12.71 -5.37
N ARG A 280 11.96 -11.46 -4.86
CA ARG A 280 11.08 -10.37 -5.26
C ARG A 280 11.61 -9.63 -6.49
N THR A 281 10.74 -9.28 -7.41
CA THR A 281 11.08 -8.41 -8.54
C THR A 281 11.44 -6.99 -8.10
N ILE A 282 10.81 -6.51 -7.01
CA ILE A 282 11.13 -5.26 -6.34
C ILE A 282 11.62 -5.60 -4.95
N GLU A 283 12.90 -5.34 -4.72
CA GLU A 283 13.54 -5.53 -3.41
C GLU A 283 12.95 -4.57 -2.37
N LEU A 284 12.58 -5.08 -1.21
CA LEU A 284 12.05 -4.30 -0.10
C LEU A 284 13.16 -3.83 0.83
N SER A 285 12.95 -2.69 1.51
CA SER A 285 13.86 -2.24 2.56
C SER A 285 13.87 -3.21 3.75
N GLU A 286 14.98 -3.29 4.47
CA GLU A 286 15.12 -4.16 5.65
C GLU A 286 14.03 -3.90 6.70
N LYS A 287 13.65 -2.63 6.91
CA LYS A 287 12.58 -2.26 7.83
C LYS A 287 11.23 -2.83 7.39
N LEU A 288 10.93 -2.80 6.09
CA LEU A 288 9.69 -3.35 5.56
C LEU A 288 9.67 -4.88 5.63
N VAL A 289 10.78 -5.54 5.31
CA VAL A 289 10.92 -7.00 5.47
C VAL A 289 10.67 -7.40 6.92
N LYS A 290 11.32 -6.71 7.87
CA LYS A 290 11.13 -6.95 9.30
C LYS A 290 9.68 -6.72 9.75
N PHE A 291 9.04 -5.65 9.28
CA PHE A 291 7.65 -5.35 9.60
C PHE A 291 6.71 -6.48 9.13
N LYS A 292 6.87 -6.93 7.88
CA LYS A 292 6.08 -8.03 7.31
C LYS A 292 6.28 -9.35 8.08
N SER A 293 7.54 -9.70 8.38
CA SER A 293 7.83 -10.93 9.12
C SER A 293 7.21 -10.92 10.53
N GLN A 294 7.25 -9.79 11.22
CA GLN A 294 6.64 -9.65 12.54
C GLN A 294 5.10 -9.74 12.51
N LEU A 295 4.45 -9.25 11.45
CA LEU A 295 2.99 -9.43 11.27
C LEU A 295 2.62 -10.90 11.02
N ILE A 296 3.43 -11.64 10.26
CA ILE A 296 3.25 -13.08 10.04
C ILE A 296 3.41 -13.85 11.35
N GLU A 297 4.43 -13.54 12.13
CA GLU A 297 4.65 -14.17 13.46
C GLU A 297 3.50 -13.88 14.42
N ASP A 298 2.97 -12.66 14.44
CA ASP A 298 1.76 -12.33 15.22
C ASP A 298 0.55 -13.15 14.78
N GLN A 299 0.35 -13.35 13.47
CA GLN A 299 -0.71 -14.20 12.95
C GLN A 299 -0.52 -15.66 13.37
N LYS A 300 0.71 -16.20 13.27
CA LYS A 300 1.05 -17.54 13.71
C LYS A 300 0.69 -17.74 15.16
N LYS A 301 1.17 -16.86 16.03
CA LYS A 301 0.88 -16.93 17.48
C LYS A 301 -0.62 -16.96 17.76
N ARG A 302 -1.41 -16.12 17.11
CA ARG A 302 -2.87 -16.07 17.30
C ARG A 302 -3.59 -17.33 16.83
N LEU A 303 -3.07 -18.01 15.80
CA LEU A 303 -3.58 -19.31 15.34
C LEU A 303 -3.21 -20.45 16.31
N GLU A 304 -1.97 -20.46 16.78
CA GLU A 304 -1.49 -21.43 17.77
C GLU A 304 -2.24 -21.32 19.11
N GLU A 305 -2.57 -20.10 19.56
CA GLU A 305 -3.42 -19.85 20.75
C GLU A 305 -4.83 -20.47 20.60
N LYS A 306 -5.29 -20.68 19.37
CA LYS A 306 -6.54 -21.39 19.03
C LYS A 306 -6.33 -22.89 18.80
N SER A 307 -5.14 -23.43 19.06
CA SER A 307 -4.76 -24.81 18.81
C SER A 307 -4.85 -25.22 17.34
N ILE A 308 -4.59 -24.29 16.42
CA ILE A 308 -4.56 -24.54 14.98
C ILE A 308 -3.10 -24.85 14.59
N ASP A 309 -2.87 -26.01 13.97
CA ASP A 309 -1.54 -26.37 13.45
C ASP A 309 -1.13 -25.38 12.34
N THR A 310 -0.02 -24.66 12.58
CA THR A 310 0.39 -23.54 11.72
C THR A 310 1.89 -23.57 11.46
N GLU A 311 2.27 -23.38 10.21
CA GLU A 311 3.66 -23.30 9.77
C GLU A 311 3.89 -22.08 8.90
N ILE A 312 5.08 -21.44 9.03
CA ILE A 312 5.52 -20.39 8.11
C ILE A 312 6.40 -21.04 7.05
N ILE A 313 6.06 -20.83 5.78
CA ILE A 313 6.83 -21.33 4.64
C ILE A 313 7.19 -20.17 3.70
N ASP A 314 8.25 -20.36 2.92
CA ASP A 314 8.56 -19.43 1.81
C ASP A 314 7.71 -19.74 0.57
N LEU A 315 7.43 -18.73 -0.24
CA LEU A 315 6.65 -18.86 -1.47
C LEU A 315 7.23 -19.94 -2.42
N SER A 316 8.56 -20.10 -2.47
CA SER A 316 9.24 -21.12 -3.27
C SER A 316 8.97 -22.55 -2.77
N GLU A 317 8.55 -22.72 -1.52
CA GLU A 317 8.29 -24.01 -0.90
C GLU A 317 6.86 -24.52 -1.10
N ILE A 318 5.95 -23.69 -1.65
CA ILE A 318 4.54 -24.10 -1.89
C ILE A 318 4.44 -25.38 -2.71
N GLN A 319 5.34 -25.60 -3.66
CA GLN A 319 5.37 -26.82 -4.49
C GLN A 319 5.59 -28.10 -3.65
N ASN A 320 6.16 -27.99 -2.45
CA ASN A 320 6.44 -29.10 -1.56
C ASN A 320 5.25 -29.45 -0.66
N VAL A 321 4.18 -28.65 -0.69
CA VAL A 321 2.94 -28.93 0.01
C VAL A 321 2.18 -30.01 -0.75
N ASN A 322 2.39 -31.29 -0.37
CA ASN A 322 1.94 -32.48 -1.10
C ASN A 322 0.42 -32.74 -1.05
N GLU A 323 -0.38 -31.83 -0.52
CA GLU A 323 -1.82 -32.01 -0.35
C GLU A 323 -2.60 -30.87 -0.98
N THR A 324 -3.86 -31.18 -1.34
CA THR A 324 -4.76 -30.14 -1.86
C THR A 324 -4.90 -29.01 -0.85
N SER A 325 -4.50 -27.81 -1.27
CA SER A 325 -4.54 -26.61 -0.45
C SER A 325 -5.46 -25.58 -1.06
N TYR A 326 -6.12 -24.81 -0.22
CA TYR A 326 -6.89 -23.63 -0.63
C TYR A 326 -6.14 -22.37 -0.23
N GLY A 327 -6.09 -21.40 -1.12
CA GLY A 327 -5.61 -20.05 -0.82
C GLY A 327 -6.78 -19.11 -0.66
N LEU A 328 -6.71 -18.21 0.31
CA LEU A 328 -7.48 -16.98 0.22
C LEU A 328 -7.05 -16.27 -1.06
N TYR A 329 -8.01 -15.97 -1.94
CA TYR A 329 -7.69 -15.30 -3.20
C TYR A 329 -6.93 -14.00 -2.93
N PRO A 330 -5.64 -13.92 -3.30
CA PRO A 330 -4.88 -12.74 -3.01
C PRO A 330 -5.27 -11.64 -4.01
N VAL A 331 -5.95 -10.63 -3.53
CA VAL A 331 -6.18 -9.40 -4.30
C VAL A 331 -4.88 -8.58 -4.37
N SER A 332 -3.77 -9.25 -4.64
CA SER A 332 -2.45 -8.59 -4.69
C SER A 332 -1.48 -9.43 -5.54
N TYR A 333 -0.75 -8.76 -6.40
CA TYR A 333 0.22 -9.32 -7.34
C TYR A 333 1.67 -9.18 -6.84
N THR A 334 1.92 -9.26 -5.56
CA THR A 334 3.28 -9.17 -5.01
C THR A 334 3.99 -10.48 -5.08
#